data_f122063cd2171d54cc98ba3df9d2d2ea
#
_entry.id   f122063cd2171d54cc98ba3df9d2d2ea
#
_cell.length_a   1.000
_cell.length_b   1.000
_cell.length_c   1.000
_cell.angle_alpha   90.00
_cell.angle_beta   90.00
_cell.angle_gamma   90.00
#
_symmetry.space_group_name_H-M   'P 1'
#
loop_
_entity.id
_entity.type
_entity.pdbx_description
1 polymer ?
#
loop_
_entity_poly.entity_id
_entity_poly.type
_entity_poly.pdbx_seq_one_letter_code
_entity_poly.pdbx_strand_id
1 'polypeptide(L)'
;MSAIQITKSIFSQNMSDISVTAKNGTKCSIEIIPRVSLPAVTFPISPWNDKIILCTSDIVNNYTREYDPKLVMDYDIGGIKLDKITIKVSVNDVVSEFIIDYISGGYNGLELKDEYEFLKHNFLTNRPQITYTSLGIKELLSLVIYKQGPDSTKDYTKISRTLQAKVYLNDGTTHIVTLGTLGADGMMFILDCSLEKIASKISEQKVDNIVAYDVYGENDGDNYTNPQRFIVRPLNSSYSYFLFQNKLGGFDTITATGEVVSSAKSNIQTSIVRHIETEVNNNLTRSWEVNTGYIVSAQEENWWLEFLGSTNKYILFADGTYRKIIIEEYKAERTHQLGGSFTFKYHFAEPMVSRHFPKLAELDTYK
;
A
#
# COMPACT_ATOMS: atom_id res chain seq x y z
N MET A 1 13.16 14.02 -35.84
CA MET A 1 12.49 13.29 -34.79
C MET A 1 11.59 14.28 -34.07
N SER A 2 10.29 14.03 -34.06
CA SER A 2 9.35 14.90 -33.36
C SER A 2 9.40 14.62 -31.87
N ALA A 3 9.13 15.67 -31.10
CA ALA A 3 9.19 15.66 -29.64
C ALA A 3 8.38 14.51 -29.02
N ILE A 4 9.02 13.76 -28.20
CA ILE A 4 8.50 12.66 -27.43
C ILE A 4 7.91 13.26 -26.16
N GLN A 5 6.64 13.04 -25.92
CA GLN A 5 6.01 13.47 -24.68
C GLN A 5 6.27 12.38 -23.63
N ILE A 6 7.15 12.70 -22.67
CA ILE A 6 7.43 11.84 -21.53
C ILE A 6 6.28 11.97 -20.51
N THR A 7 5.96 10.87 -19.85
CA THR A 7 4.97 10.84 -18.76
C THR A 7 5.35 11.87 -17.68
N LYS A 8 4.36 12.63 -17.19
CA LYS A 8 4.58 13.64 -16.16
C LYS A 8 4.19 13.17 -14.75
N SER A 9 3.92 11.88 -14.58
CA SER A 9 3.51 11.28 -13.31
C SER A 9 4.35 10.06 -13.00
N ILE A 10 4.67 9.87 -11.71
CA ILE A 10 5.26 8.63 -11.19
C ILE A 10 4.20 7.60 -10.80
N PHE A 11 2.92 7.97 -10.71
CA PHE A 11 1.84 7.03 -10.37
C PHE A 11 1.38 6.29 -11.62
N SER A 12 1.41 4.97 -11.58
CA SER A 12 1.13 4.11 -12.74
C SER A 12 -0.22 4.38 -13.40
N GLN A 13 -1.23 4.76 -12.63
CA GLN A 13 -2.59 5.03 -13.12
C GLN A 13 -2.76 6.44 -13.71
N ASN A 14 -1.81 7.35 -13.48
CA ASN A 14 -1.89 8.75 -13.89
C ASN A 14 -0.89 9.13 -14.98
N MET A 15 -0.23 8.16 -15.58
CA MET A 15 0.76 8.39 -16.62
C MET A 15 0.12 8.88 -17.91
N SER A 16 0.75 9.86 -18.53
CA SER A 16 0.37 10.32 -19.87
C SER A 16 0.75 9.30 -20.93
N ASP A 17 -0.02 9.22 -22.00
CA ASP A 17 0.26 8.37 -23.13
C ASP A 17 1.57 8.77 -23.85
N ILE A 18 2.31 7.77 -24.31
CA ILE A 18 3.46 7.96 -25.18
C ILE A 18 2.97 8.09 -26.62
N SER A 19 3.34 9.18 -27.26
CA SER A 19 3.00 9.43 -28.67
C SER A 19 4.27 9.52 -29.52
N VAL A 20 4.36 8.67 -30.55
CA VAL A 20 5.48 8.65 -31.50
C VAL A 20 4.93 8.88 -32.91
N THR A 21 5.51 9.83 -33.64
CA THR A 21 5.14 10.10 -35.04
C THR A 21 5.70 9.01 -35.95
N ALA A 22 4.83 8.35 -36.70
CA ALA A 22 5.17 7.35 -37.68
C ALA A 22 4.17 7.40 -38.84
N LYS A 23 4.60 7.55 -40.09
CA LYS A 23 3.68 7.58 -41.25
C LYS A 23 2.92 6.26 -41.37
N ASN A 24 1.68 6.34 -41.82
CA ASN A 24 0.89 5.15 -42.13
C ASN A 24 1.62 4.24 -43.13
N GLY A 25 1.57 2.93 -42.88
CA GLY A 25 2.30 1.94 -43.72
C GLY A 25 3.77 1.75 -43.36
N THR A 26 4.29 2.46 -42.36
CA THR A 26 5.65 2.27 -41.84
C THR A 26 5.74 1.00 -41.00
N LYS A 27 6.83 0.23 -41.13
CA LYS A 27 7.10 -0.92 -40.27
C LYS A 27 7.45 -0.42 -38.86
N CYS A 28 6.64 -0.78 -37.90
CA CYS A 28 6.83 -0.40 -36.52
C CYS A 28 6.72 -1.60 -35.57
N SER A 29 7.46 -1.56 -34.47
CA SER A 29 7.36 -2.53 -33.38
C SER A 29 7.54 -1.86 -32.03
N ILE A 30 6.99 -2.50 -30.99
CA ILE A 30 7.16 -2.12 -29.60
C ILE A 30 7.85 -3.26 -28.88
N GLU A 31 8.88 -2.93 -28.11
CA GLU A 31 9.51 -3.85 -27.16
C GLU A 31 9.27 -3.32 -25.74
N ILE A 32 8.67 -4.13 -24.89
CA ILE A 32 8.46 -3.83 -23.47
C ILE A 32 9.43 -4.67 -22.67
N ILE A 33 10.28 -4.01 -21.89
CA ILE A 33 11.29 -4.64 -21.03
C ILE A 33 10.93 -4.33 -19.58
N PRO A 34 10.22 -5.22 -18.88
CA PRO A 34 9.95 -5.06 -17.47
C PRO A 34 11.24 -5.29 -16.65
N ARG A 35 11.34 -4.64 -15.50
CA ARG A 35 12.58 -4.64 -14.71
C ARG A 35 13.00 -5.99 -14.16
N VAL A 36 12.11 -6.86 -13.79
CA VAL A 36 12.44 -8.03 -12.97
C VAL A 36 12.00 -9.31 -13.64
N SER A 37 12.95 -10.21 -13.89
CA SER A 37 12.76 -11.64 -14.22
C SER A 37 11.71 -12.00 -15.29
N LEU A 38 10.98 -11.05 -15.80
CA LEU A 38 10.04 -11.24 -16.89
C LEU A 38 10.75 -11.03 -18.22
N PRO A 39 10.51 -11.89 -19.22
CA PRO A 39 11.11 -11.71 -20.55
C PRO A 39 10.59 -10.43 -21.20
N ALA A 40 11.45 -9.80 -22.01
CA ALA A 40 11.01 -8.74 -22.90
C ALA A 40 9.98 -9.25 -23.90
N VAL A 41 8.96 -8.45 -24.14
CA VAL A 41 7.88 -8.79 -25.09
C VAL A 41 7.96 -7.82 -26.26
N THR A 42 8.06 -8.36 -27.48
CA THR A 42 8.08 -7.55 -28.71
C THR A 42 6.87 -7.91 -29.57
N PHE A 43 6.18 -6.90 -30.07
CA PHE A 43 5.05 -7.08 -30.95
C PHE A 43 5.02 -5.99 -32.03
N PRO A 44 4.53 -6.32 -33.26
CA PRO A 44 4.36 -5.34 -34.33
C PRO A 44 3.17 -4.42 -34.01
N ILE A 45 3.27 -3.17 -34.44
CA ILE A 45 2.20 -2.19 -34.34
C ILE A 45 2.09 -1.41 -35.65
N SER A 46 0.89 -0.98 -35.99
CA SER A 46 0.63 -0.13 -37.13
C SER A 46 0.29 1.29 -36.69
N PRO A 47 0.91 2.31 -37.29
CA PRO A 47 0.53 3.68 -37.02
C PRO A 47 -0.93 3.96 -37.41
N TRP A 48 -1.58 4.83 -36.66
CA TRP A 48 -2.91 5.36 -36.95
C TRP A 48 -2.84 6.88 -37.01
N ASN A 49 -3.34 7.49 -38.10
CA ASN A 49 -3.24 8.94 -38.34
C ASN A 49 -1.81 9.48 -38.17
N ASP A 50 -0.85 8.77 -38.76
CA ASP A 50 0.60 9.09 -38.70
C ASP A 50 1.17 9.15 -37.27
N LYS A 51 0.59 8.40 -36.33
CA LYS A 51 1.02 8.31 -34.93
C LYS A 51 0.91 6.90 -34.39
N ILE A 52 1.79 6.58 -33.47
CA ILE A 52 1.67 5.46 -32.52
C ILE A 52 1.34 6.07 -31.17
N ILE A 53 0.21 5.68 -30.58
CA ILE A 53 -0.18 6.10 -29.23
C ILE A 53 -0.19 4.86 -28.35
N LEU A 54 0.56 4.93 -27.25
CA LEU A 54 0.64 3.87 -26.25
C LEU A 54 -0.02 4.34 -24.95
N CYS A 55 -1.03 3.63 -24.52
CA CYS A 55 -1.62 3.82 -23.20
C CYS A 55 -0.63 3.34 -22.13
N THR A 56 0.19 4.27 -21.64
CA THR A 56 1.32 3.96 -20.74
C THR A 56 0.80 3.39 -19.42
N SER A 57 -0.29 3.91 -18.90
CA SER A 57 -0.91 3.41 -17.67
C SER A 57 -1.30 1.94 -17.77
N ASP A 58 -1.93 1.53 -18.89
CA ASP A 58 -2.33 0.14 -19.08
C ASP A 58 -1.11 -0.78 -19.20
N ILE A 59 -0.09 -0.34 -19.94
CA ILE A 59 1.16 -1.10 -20.08
C ILE A 59 1.80 -1.29 -18.71
N VAL A 60 1.98 -0.22 -17.94
CA VAL A 60 2.68 -0.26 -16.66
C VAL A 60 1.90 -1.09 -15.64
N ASN A 61 0.57 -0.92 -15.56
CA ASN A 61 -0.27 -1.65 -14.61
C ASN A 61 -0.24 -3.18 -14.81
N ASN A 62 -0.01 -3.65 -16.04
CA ASN A 62 0.16 -5.08 -16.30
C ASN A 62 1.47 -5.67 -15.76
N TYR A 63 2.44 -4.83 -15.40
CA TYR A 63 3.75 -5.24 -14.88
C TYR A 63 3.99 -4.81 -13.42
N THR A 64 2.95 -4.38 -12.73
CA THR A 64 3.03 -4.09 -11.29
C THR A 64 3.31 -5.38 -10.51
N ARG A 65 4.14 -5.27 -9.48
CA ARG A 65 4.46 -6.41 -8.62
C ARG A 65 3.76 -6.31 -7.27
N GLU A 66 3.50 -7.44 -6.67
CA GLU A 66 3.24 -7.52 -5.24
C GLU A 66 4.54 -7.32 -4.47
N TYR A 67 4.50 -6.48 -3.46
CA TYR A 67 5.60 -6.34 -2.52
C TYR A 67 5.46 -7.36 -1.40
N ASP A 68 6.59 -7.98 -1.01
CA ASP A 68 6.63 -8.87 0.15
C ASP A 68 6.37 -8.03 1.43
N PRO A 69 5.32 -8.35 2.21
CA PRO A 69 5.04 -7.65 3.45
C PRO A 69 6.22 -7.69 4.44
N LYS A 70 7.09 -8.69 4.35
CA LYS A 70 8.28 -8.78 5.17
C LYS A 70 9.19 -7.56 4.98
N LEU A 71 9.36 -7.09 3.75
CA LEU A 71 10.14 -5.87 3.45
C LEU A 71 9.55 -4.61 4.08
N VAL A 72 8.24 -4.66 4.39
CA VAL A 72 7.51 -3.54 4.99
C VAL A 72 7.54 -3.61 6.52
N MET A 73 7.57 -4.84 7.07
CA MET A 73 7.38 -5.07 8.51
C MET A 73 8.69 -5.13 9.30
N ASP A 74 9.80 -5.53 8.66
CA ASP A 74 11.06 -5.83 9.37
C ASP A 74 11.95 -4.59 9.57
N TYR A 75 11.62 -3.44 8.98
CA TYR A 75 12.47 -2.26 9.03
C TYR A 75 11.87 -1.11 9.84
N ASP A 76 12.71 -0.42 10.57
CA ASP A 76 12.38 0.85 11.21
C ASP A 76 12.10 1.95 10.15
N ILE A 77 12.94 1.98 9.14
CA ILE A 77 12.81 2.76 7.92
C ILE A 77 13.26 1.85 6.78
N GLY A 78 12.30 1.27 6.09
CA GLY A 78 12.55 0.44 4.92
C GLY A 78 12.50 1.25 3.64
N GLY A 79 13.44 1.03 2.73
CA GLY A 79 13.43 1.65 1.39
C GLY A 79 13.15 0.61 0.30
N ILE A 80 12.14 0.85 -0.51
CA ILE A 80 11.79 0.04 -1.68
C ILE A 80 12.10 0.86 -2.93
N LYS A 81 12.95 0.32 -3.81
CA LYS A 81 13.21 0.96 -5.11
C LYS A 81 11.93 1.05 -5.92
N LEU A 82 11.70 2.21 -6.55
CA LEU A 82 10.62 2.38 -7.51
C LEU A 82 10.73 1.32 -8.61
N ASP A 83 9.59 0.86 -9.07
CA ASP A 83 9.56 -0.04 -10.22
C ASP A 83 9.98 0.72 -11.48
N LYS A 84 10.56 -0.01 -12.42
CA LYS A 84 11.07 0.57 -13.67
C LYS A 84 10.64 -0.30 -14.85
N ILE A 85 10.18 0.33 -15.90
CA ILE A 85 9.87 -0.30 -17.17
C ILE A 85 10.58 0.46 -18.29
N THR A 86 11.08 -0.27 -19.28
CA THR A 86 11.62 0.33 -20.49
C THR A 86 10.73 -0.03 -21.66
N ILE A 87 10.27 0.98 -22.38
CA ILE A 87 9.46 0.83 -23.59
C ILE A 87 10.29 1.33 -24.77
N LYS A 88 10.53 0.49 -25.76
CA LYS A 88 11.20 0.87 -27.02
C LYS A 88 10.21 0.84 -28.16
N VAL A 89 10.15 1.91 -28.90
CA VAL A 89 9.34 2.03 -30.11
C VAL A 89 10.28 2.14 -31.31
N SER A 90 10.21 1.15 -32.18
CA SER A 90 11.01 1.14 -33.45
C SER A 90 10.14 1.58 -34.60
N VAL A 91 10.63 2.55 -35.37
CA VAL A 91 10.02 3.06 -36.61
C VAL A 91 11.05 3.02 -37.71
N ASN A 92 10.93 2.13 -38.70
CA ASN A 92 11.95 1.90 -39.73
C ASN A 92 13.35 1.72 -39.13
N ASP A 93 13.50 0.83 -38.20
CA ASP A 93 14.74 0.51 -37.49
C ASP A 93 15.35 1.65 -36.63
N VAL A 94 14.68 2.80 -36.54
CA VAL A 94 15.04 3.87 -35.62
C VAL A 94 14.32 3.65 -34.30
N VAL A 95 15.08 3.44 -33.22
CA VAL A 95 14.56 3.13 -31.90
C VAL A 95 14.46 4.40 -31.05
N SER A 96 13.28 4.60 -30.46
CA SER A 96 13.03 5.56 -29.38
C SER A 96 12.84 4.79 -28.08
N GLU A 97 13.63 5.10 -27.05
CA GLU A 97 13.60 4.42 -25.77
C GLU A 97 13.04 5.33 -24.68
N PHE A 98 12.12 4.77 -23.87
CA PHE A 98 11.49 5.43 -22.74
C PHE A 98 11.75 4.60 -21.49
N ILE A 99 12.43 5.19 -20.54
CA ILE A 99 12.68 4.59 -19.23
C ILE A 99 11.75 5.29 -18.23
N ILE A 100 10.88 4.51 -17.57
CA ILE A 100 9.83 5.01 -16.70
C ILE A 100 10.01 4.37 -15.33
N ASP A 101 10.27 5.20 -14.32
CA ASP A 101 10.19 4.81 -12.92
C ASP A 101 8.77 5.08 -12.43
N TYR A 102 8.18 4.14 -11.66
CA TYR A 102 6.80 4.27 -11.24
C TYR A 102 6.50 3.64 -9.88
N ILE A 103 5.39 4.09 -9.31
CA ILE A 103 4.74 3.52 -8.14
C ILE A 103 3.44 2.89 -8.62
N SER A 104 3.15 1.65 -8.18
CA SER A 104 1.86 1.01 -8.41
C SER A 104 0.77 1.70 -7.61
N GLY A 105 0.08 2.64 -8.23
CA GLY A 105 -0.97 3.43 -7.58
C GLY A 105 -1.48 4.55 -8.48
N GLY A 106 -2.39 5.35 -7.94
CA GLY A 106 -2.96 6.47 -8.65
C GLY A 106 -3.84 7.35 -7.77
N TYR A 107 -4.21 8.48 -8.31
CA TYR A 107 -5.06 9.46 -7.66
C TYR A 107 -6.16 9.96 -8.61
N ASN A 108 -7.21 10.52 -8.03
CA ASN A 108 -8.22 11.21 -8.82
C ASN A 108 -7.68 12.59 -9.20
N GLY A 109 -7.59 12.89 -10.51
CA GLY A 109 -7.09 14.17 -11.02
C GLY A 109 -7.93 15.40 -10.62
N LEU A 110 -9.15 15.21 -10.09
CA LEU A 110 -9.95 16.27 -9.50
C LEU A 110 -9.50 16.62 -8.08
N GLU A 111 -8.91 15.66 -7.35
CA GLU A 111 -8.46 15.81 -5.97
C GLU A 111 -7.01 16.28 -5.89
N LEU A 112 -6.17 15.84 -6.81
CA LEU A 112 -4.76 16.17 -6.87
C LEU A 112 -4.43 16.97 -8.13
N LYS A 113 -4.19 18.27 -7.96
CA LYS A 113 -3.90 19.19 -9.06
C LYS A 113 -2.40 19.29 -9.40
N ASP A 114 -1.53 19.11 -8.43
CA ASP A 114 -0.08 19.16 -8.57
C ASP A 114 0.57 18.01 -7.79
N GLU A 115 1.08 17.03 -8.51
CA GLU A 115 1.73 15.85 -7.94
C GLU A 115 3.00 16.21 -7.17
N TYR A 116 3.78 17.18 -7.66
CA TYR A 116 4.99 17.62 -7.00
C TYR A 116 4.69 18.23 -5.62
N GLU A 117 3.71 19.13 -5.54
CA GLU A 117 3.31 19.74 -4.28
C GLU A 117 2.71 18.69 -3.33
N PHE A 118 1.99 17.71 -3.86
CA PHE A 118 1.52 16.60 -3.06
C PHE A 118 2.67 15.79 -2.46
N LEU A 119 3.62 15.33 -3.29
CA LEU A 119 4.77 14.54 -2.84
C LEU A 119 5.65 15.32 -1.87
N LYS A 120 5.72 16.64 -2.01
CA LYS A 120 6.48 17.52 -1.12
C LYS A 120 5.85 17.65 0.25
N HIS A 121 4.52 17.64 0.34
CA HIS A 121 3.81 18.00 1.57
C HIS A 121 3.04 16.84 2.22
N ASN A 122 2.99 15.64 1.62
CA ASN A 122 2.17 14.57 2.14
C ASN A 122 2.91 13.23 2.21
N PHE A 123 2.44 12.38 3.10
CA PHE A 123 2.70 10.96 3.05
C PHE A 123 1.80 10.30 1.98
N LEU A 124 2.20 9.14 1.49
CA LEU A 124 1.40 8.34 0.57
C LEU A 124 0.30 7.59 1.33
N THR A 125 -0.67 8.32 1.82
CA THR A 125 -1.79 7.74 2.56
C THR A 125 -3.04 8.60 2.43
N ASN A 126 -4.21 7.96 2.43
CA ASN A 126 -5.52 8.58 2.52
C ASN A 126 -6.15 8.44 3.91
N ARG A 127 -5.37 7.98 4.90
CA ARG A 127 -5.85 7.87 6.28
C ARG A 127 -6.28 9.23 6.84
N PRO A 128 -7.20 9.27 7.82
CA PRO A 128 -7.53 10.50 8.51
C PRO A 128 -6.27 11.16 9.10
N GLN A 129 -6.20 12.49 9.01
CA GLN A 129 -5.07 13.24 9.57
C GLN A 129 -4.87 12.98 11.07
N ILE A 130 -5.94 12.62 11.77
CA ILE A 130 -5.91 12.21 13.17
C ILE A 130 -6.39 10.77 13.24
N THR A 131 -5.53 9.86 13.70
CA THR A 131 -5.84 8.45 13.92
C THR A 131 -5.57 8.06 15.37
N TYR A 132 -6.17 6.96 15.78
CA TYR A 132 -5.96 6.41 17.12
C TYR A 132 -4.98 5.25 17.03
N THR A 133 -4.09 5.18 18.00
CA THR A 133 -3.11 4.10 18.11
C THR A 133 -3.02 3.60 19.54
N SER A 134 -2.36 2.48 19.73
CA SER A 134 -2.14 1.85 21.03
C SER A 134 -0.83 1.10 21.06
N LEU A 135 -0.42 0.71 22.25
CA LEU A 135 0.68 -0.22 22.43
C LEU A 135 0.37 -1.56 21.70
N GLY A 136 1.35 -2.11 21.01
CA GLY A 136 1.22 -3.35 20.25
C GLY A 136 0.70 -3.18 18.82
N ILE A 137 0.31 -1.96 18.41
CA ILE A 137 -0.09 -1.67 17.03
C ILE A 137 1.08 -1.07 16.25
N LYS A 138 1.42 -1.69 15.15
CA LYS A 138 2.41 -1.16 14.22
C LYS A 138 1.76 -0.15 13.29
N GLU A 139 2.20 1.10 13.36
CA GLU A 139 1.74 2.19 12.51
C GLU A 139 2.77 2.46 11.41
N LEU A 140 2.32 2.45 10.17
CA LEU A 140 3.19 2.66 9.02
C LEU A 140 2.79 3.94 8.28
N LEU A 141 3.80 4.68 7.81
CA LEU A 141 3.65 5.79 6.89
C LEU A 141 4.61 5.60 5.72
N SER A 142 4.12 5.82 4.51
CA SER A 142 4.92 5.73 3.29
C SER A 142 5.16 7.10 2.68
N LEU A 143 6.34 7.29 2.09
CA LEU A 143 6.67 8.49 1.32
C LEU A 143 7.67 8.17 0.22
N VAL A 144 7.81 9.06 -0.76
CA VAL A 144 8.72 8.89 -1.89
C VAL A 144 9.78 9.97 -1.91
N ILE A 145 11.00 9.57 -2.20
CA ILE A 145 12.10 10.46 -2.59
C ILE A 145 12.44 10.15 -4.04
N TYR A 146 12.24 11.13 -4.90
CA TYR A 146 12.50 11.02 -6.32
C TYR A 146 13.08 12.33 -6.87
N LYS A 147 14.43 12.42 -6.91
CA LYS A 147 15.16 13.66 -7.23
C LYS A 147 15.09 14.03 -8.71
N GLN A 148 14.92 13.02 -9.58
CA GLN A 148 14.81 13.22 -11.03
C GLN A 148 13.35 13.17 -11.49
N GLY A 149 12.44 13.75 -10.72
CA GLY A 149 11.00 13.65 -10.97
C GLY A 149 10.57 13.87 -12.41
N PRO A 150 9.36 13.41 -12.75
CA PRO A 150 8.91 13.34 -14.14
C PRO A 150 8.70 14.73 -14.79
N ASP A 151 8.58 15.78 -14.00
CA ASP A 151 8.43 17.17 -14.49
C ASP A 151 9.77 17.93 -14.33
N SER A 152 10.51 18.08 -15.42
CA SER A 152 11.79 18.77 -15.44
C SER A 152 11.72 20.27 -15.09
N THR A 153 10.52 20.85 -14.99
CA THR A 153 10.32 22.24 -14.56
C THR A 153 10.33 22.40 -13.04
N LYS A 154 10.29 21.27 -12.28
CA LYS A 154 10.25 21.23 -10.83
C LYS A 154 11.60 20.76 -10.27
N ASP A 155 11.97 21.30 -9.12
CA ASP A 155 13.20 20.93 -8.43
C ASP A 155 12.93 19.88 -7.35
N TYR A 156 12.91 18.61 -7.75
CA TYR A 156 12.68 17.49 -6.83
C TYR A 156 13.85 17.25 -5.87
N THR A 157 15.02 17.85 -6.10
CA THR A 157 16.19 17.70 -5.21
C THR A 157 15.91 18.30 -3.81
N LYS A 158 14.99 19.22 -3.73
CA LYS A 158 14.55 19.86 -2.47
C LYS A 158 13.66 18.98 -1.60
N ILE A 159 13.25 17.80 -2.08
CA ILE A 159 12.51 16.81 -1.30
C ILE A 159 13.53 15.91 -0.55
N SER A 160 14.38 16.54 0.25
CA SER A 160 15.20 15.82 1.23
C SER A 160 14.46 15.86 2.57
N ARG A 161 14.26 14.68 3.21
CA ARG A 161 13.43 14.63 4.42
C ARG A 161 14.21 14.16 5.63
N THR A 162 14.23 14.98 6.66
CA THR A 162 14.49 14.54 8.02
C THR A 162 13.16 14.27 8.70
N LEU A 163 12.96 13.02 9.10
CA LEU A 163 11.72 12.57 9.73
C LEU A 163 11.77 12.88 11.21
N GLN A 164 10.73 13.51 11.70
CA GLN A 164 10.61 13.92 13.09
C GLN A 164 9.27 13.49 13.67
N ALA A 165 9.24 13.32 14.99
CA ALA A 165 8.01 13.22 15.75
C ALA A 165 7.98 14.24 16.86
N LYS A 166 6.88 14.99 16.96
CA LYS A 166 6.57 15.83 18.11
C LYS A 166 5.66 15.08 19.04
N VAL A 167 6.16 14.74 20.22
CA VAL A 167 5.50 13.88 21.20
C VAL A 167 4.91 14.74 22.30
N TYR A 168 3.69 14.47 22.71
CA TYR A 168 2.94 15.14 23.75
C TYR A 168 2.77 14.20 24.95
N LEU A 169 3.19 14.64 26.12
CA LEU A 169 3.12 13.88 27.36
C LEU A 169 1.92 14.31 28.21
N ASN A 170 1.52 13.45 29.13
CA ASN A 170 0.38 13.66 30.03
C ASN A 170 0.62 14.80 31.06
N ASP A 171 1.88 15.20 31.28
CA ASP A 171 2.24 16.36 32.12
C ASP A 171 2.18 17.70 31.36
N GLY A 172 1.79 17.69 30.09
CA GLY A 172 1.73 18.86 29.21
C GLY A 172 3.05 19.21 28.54
N THR A 173 4.14 18.50 28.80
CA THR A 173 5.42 18.72 28.11
C THR A 173 5.42 18.14 26.71
N THR A 174 6.31 18.67 25.86
CA THR A 174 6.48 18.19 24.48
C THR A 174 7.94 17.94 24.18
N HIS A 175 8.20 16.86 23.41
CA HIS A 175 9.53 16.50 22.92
C HIS A 175 9.52 16.37 21.40
N ILE A 176 10.60 16.81 20.75
CA ILE A 176 10.82 16.57 19.32
C ILE A 176 11.94 15.57 19.22
N VAL A 177 11.68 14.47 18.52
CA VAL A 177 12.64 13.40 18.29
C VAL A 177 12.85 13.18 16.80
N THR A 178 14.10 12.95 16.39
CA THR A 178 14.44 12.60 15.02
C THR A 178 14.27 11.09 14.84
N LEU A 179 13.44 10.71 13.90
CA LEU A 179 13.22 9.30 13.52
C LEU A 179 14.29 8.82 12.56
N GLY A 180 14.72 9.68 11.62
CA GLY A 180 15.76 9.38 10.66
C GLY A 180 15.85 10.40 9.53
N THR A 181 16.86 10.26 8.68
CA THR A 181 17.06 11.12 7.49
C THR A 181 17.04 10.25 6.24
N LEU A 182 16.25 10.66 5.26
CA LEU A 182 16.08 9.98 3.98
C LEU A 182 16.86 10.71 2.90
N GLY A 183 17.72 10.01 2.20
CA GLY A 183 18.58 10.63 1.19
C GLY A 183 18.70 9.86 -0.12
N ALA A 184 18.19 8.63 -0.18
CA ALA A 184 18.30 7.80 -1.39
C ALA A 184 17.25 8.19 -2.44
N ASP A 185 17.69 8.35 -3.67
CA ASP A 185 16.84 8.71 -4.82
C ASP A 185 16.13 7.49 -5.42
N GLY A 186 14.96 7.71 -6.02
CA GLY A 186 14.19 6.67 -6.70
C GLY A 186 13.69 5.59 -5.75
N MET A 187 13.29 5.96 -4.54
CA MET A 187 12.82 5.03 -3.51
C MET A 187 11.53 5.49 -2.86
N MET A 188 10.66 4.53 -2.58
CA MET A 188 9.58 4.65 -1.62
C MET A 188 10.11 4.20 -0.26
N PHE A 189 9.95 5.01 0.76
CA PHE A 189 10.30 4.70 2.13
C PHE A 189 9.06 4.39 2.94
N ILE A 190 9.17 3.40 3.81
CA ILE A 190 8.13 3.00 4.74
C ILE A 190 8.71 3.18 6.14
N LEU A 191 8.01 3.97 6.94
CA LEU A 191 8.39 4.30 8.31
C LEU A 191 7.56 3.52 9.29
N ASP A 192 8.20 2.94 10.28
CA ASP A 192 7.56 2.47 11.49
C ASP A 192 7.35 3.65 12.45
N CYS A 193 6.08 4.05 12.60
CA CYS A 193 5.63 5.13 13.47
C CYS A 193 4.91 4.61 14.71
N SER A 194 5.08 3.33 15.06
CA SER A 194 4.45 2.70 16.23
C SER A 194 4.79 3.44 17.52
N LEU A 195 3.88 3.37 18.48
CA LEU A 195 4.06 4.01 19.78
C LEU A 195 5.37 3.56 20.48
N GLU A 196 5.70 2.26 20.42
CA GLU A 196 6.94 1.69 20.97
C GLU A 196 8.17 2.31 20.30
N LYS A 197 8.11 2.51 18.99
CA LYS A 197 9.21 3.09 18.24
C LYS A 197 9.42 4.55 18.62
N ILE A 198 8.35 5.32 18.73
CA ILE A 198 8.40 6.71 19.18
C ILE A 198 8.94 6.78 20.61
N ALA A 199 8.43 5.96 21.52
CA ALA A 199 8.85 5.92 22.90
C ALA A 199 10.33 5.55 23.07
N SER A 200 10.85 4.64 22.24
CA SER A 200 12.26 4.24 22.28
C SER A 200 13.25 5.37 21.94
N LYS A 201 12.75 6.45 21.29
CA LYS A 201 13.56 7.63 20.94
C LYS A 201 13.55 8.72 22.03
N ILE A 202 12.70 8.58 23.04
CA ILE A 202 12.63 9.50 24.17
C ILE A 202 13.36 8.85 25.34
N SER A 203 14.50 9.43 25.74
CA SER A 203 15.23 8.92 26.89
C SER A 203 14.40 9.04 28.17
N GLU A 204 14.32 7.96 28.95
CA GLU A 204 13.76 7.86 30.30
C GLU A 204 12.25 8.02 30.46
N GLN A 205 11.48 8.23 29.40
CA GLN A 205 10.03 8.35 29.48
C GLN A 205 9.35 6.98 29.31
N LYS A 206 8.38 6.71 30.18
CA LYS A 206 7.54 5.53 30.02
C LYS A 206 6.55 5.74 28.87
N VAL A 207 6.30 4.70 28.09
CA VAL A 207 5.31 4.69 27.01
C VAL A 207 3.94 5.19 27.49
N ASP A 208 3.56 4.84 28.72
CA ASP A 208 2.29 5.21 29.35
C ASP A 208 2.08 6.72 29.55
N ASN A 209 3.14 7.52 29.44
CA ASN A 209 3.06 8.97 29.57
C ASN A 209 2.76 9.68 28.24
N ILE A 210 2.85 8.99 27.11
CA ILE A 210 2.59 9.57 25.79
C ILE A 210 1.08 9.57 25.54
N VAL A 211 0.51 10.76 25.33
CA VAL A 211 -0.93 10.92 25.02
C VAL A 211 -1.20 11.11 23.54
N ALA A 212 -0.25 11.67 22.80
CA ALA A 212 -0.33 11.83 21.35
C ALA A 212 1.05 12.11 20.77
N TYR A 213 1.19 11.94 19.45
CA TYR A 213 2.38 12.40 18.72
C TYR A 213 2.02 12.73 17.28
N ASP A 214 2.78 13.70 16.71
CA ASP A 214 2.69 14.13 15.32
C ASP A 214 3.95 13.69 14.58
N VAL A 215 3.79 12.94 13.49
CA VAL A 215 4.89 12.53 12.61
C VAL A 215 4.88 13.41 11.38
N TYR A 216 6.03 13.98 11.01
CA TYR A 216 6.20 14.83 9.85
C TYR A 216 7.62 14.72 9.29
N GLY A 217 7.78 15.10 8.02
CA GLY A 217 9.07 15.23 7.36
C GLY A 217 9.45 16.68 7.22
N GLU A 218 10.66 17.06 7.60
CA GLU A 218 11.27 18.35 7.34
C GLU A 218 11.97 18.30 5.98
N ASN A 219 11.61 19.22 5.10
CA ASN A 219 12.24 19.43 3.80
C ASN A 219 13.04 20.74 3.87
N ASP A 220 14.30 20.71 3.53
CA ASP A 220 15.21 21.85 3.33
C ASP A 220 14.81 23.15 4.10
N GLY A 221 15.04 23.16 5.41
CA GLY A 221 14.80 24.30 6.28
C GLY A 221 13.37 24.39 6.82
N ASP A 222 12.54 25.27 6.29
CA ASP A 222 11.25 25.62 6.89
C ASP A 222 10.03 24.91 6.28
N ASN A 223 10.24 24.00 5.34
CA ASN A 223 9.15 23.28 4.69
C ASN A 223 8.91 21.93 5.37
N TYR A 224 7.69 21.72 5.85
CA TYR A 224 7.28 20.49 6.50
C TYR A 224 6.19 19.78 5.71
N THR A 225 6.15 18.44 5.83
CA THR A 225 4.96 17.70 5.41
C THR A 225 3.80 17.99 6.35
N ASN A 226 2.58 17.81 5.87
CA ASN A 226 1.41 17.81 6.74
C ASN A 226 1.59 16.73 7.81
N PRO A 227 1.46 17.08 9.11
CA PRO A 227 1.70 16.11 10.17
C PRO A 227 0.59 15.07 10.22
N GLN A 228 0.98 13.81 10.38
CA GLN A 228 0.06 12.74 10.75
C GLN A 228 0.01 12.65 12.27
N ARG A 229 -1.15 12.89 12.86
CA ARG A 229 -1.37 12.81 14.30
C ARG A 229 -1.88 11.45 14.73
N PHE A 230 -1.23 10.90 15.74
CA PHE A 230 -1.64 9.69 16.44
C PHE A 230 -2.04 10.02 17.88
N ILE A 231 -3.27 9.67 18.25
CA ILE A 231 -3.76 9.80 19.62
C ILE A 231 -3.69 8.45 20.28
N VAL A 232 -2.98 8.37 21.41
CA VAL A 232 -2.80 7.12 22.15
C VAL A 232 -4.05 6.80 22.96
N ARG A 233 -4.60 5.61 22.75
CA ARG A 233 -5.74 5.07 23.50
C ARG A 233 -5.44 3.66 23.94
N PRO A 234 -5.88 3.26 25.15
CA PRO A 234 -5.89 1.84 25.49
C PRO A 234 -6.88 1.12 24.57
N LEU A 235 -6.44 0.02 23.96
CA LEU A 235 -7.35 -0.87 23.25
C LEU A 235 -7.99 -1.86 24.23
N ASN A 236 -9.26 -2.17 24.00
CA ASN A 236 -9.91 -3.31 24.60
C ASN A 236 -9.23 -4.59 24.09
N SER A 237 -9.32 -5.66 24.87
CA SER A 237 -8.56 -6.91 24.72
C SER A 237 -8.74 -7.70 23.42
N SER A 238 -9.64 -7.29 22.54
CA SER A 238 -9.85 -7.95 21.24
C SER A 238 -9.87 -6.93 20.11
N TYR A 239 -8.87 -7.00 19.25
CA TYR A 239 -8.81 -6.24 18.01
C TYR A 239 -8.20 -7.09 16.92
N SER A 240 -8.56 -6.79 15.67
CA SER A 240 -7.88 -7.34 14.48
C SER A 240 -7.17 -6.24 13.75
N TYR A 241 -5.98 -6.54 13.27
CA TYR A 241 -5.16 -5.52 12.70
C TYR A 241 -4.56 -5.96 11.37
N PHE A 242 -4.61 -5.07 10.40
CA PHE A 242 -4.39 -5.39 9.01
C PHE A 242 -3.37 -4.44 8.40
N LEU A 243 -2.59 -4.98 7.48
CA LEU A 243 -1.70 -4.24 6.57
C LEU A 243 -2.30 -4.28 5.17
N PHE A 244 -2.25 -3.18 4.44
CA PHE A 244 -2.65 -3.16 3.05
C PHE A 244 -1.87 -2.13 2.23
N GLN A 245 -1.80 -2.37 0.94
CA GLN A 245 -1.30 -1.38 0.00
C GLN A 245 -2.44 -0.46 -0.39
N ASN A 246 -2.26 0.85 -0.14
CA ASN A 246 -3.26 1.85 -0.44
C ASN A 246 -3.25 2.28 -1.93
N LYS A 247 -4.24 3.07 -2.34
CA LYS A 247 -4.38 3.53 -3.73
C LYS A 247 -3.21 4.36 -4.24
N LEU A 248 -2.50 5.06 -3.35
CA LEU A 248 -1.30 5.83 -3.68
C LEU A 248 -0.04 4.96 -3.76
N GLY A 249 -0.19 3.64 -3.63
CA GLY A 249 0.90 2.67 -3.68
C GLY A 249 1.71 2.54 -2.39
N GLY A 250 1.44 3.36 -1.38
CA GLY A 250 2.01 3.25 -0.04
C GLY A 250 1.41 2.09 0.76
N PHE A 251 1.93 1.87 1.97
CA PHE A 251 1.42 0.87 2.89
C PHE A 251 0.81 1.53 4.11
N ASP A 252 -0.38 1.09 4.46
CA ASP A 252 -1.12 1.52 5.64
C ASP A 252 -1.46 0.32 6.52
N THR A 253 -1.57 0.59 7.82
CA THR A 253 -2.10 -0.35 8.81
C THR A 253 -3.45 0.16 9.31
N ILE A 254 -4.43 -0.73 9.48
CA ILE A 254 -5.75 -0.40 9.94
C ILE A 254 -6.23 -1.39 10.98
N THR A 255 -6.94 -0.92 12.02
CA THR A 255 -7.34 -1.72 13.17
C THR A 255 -8.86 -1.81 13.27
N ALA A 256 -9.38 -3.02 13.27
CA ALA A 256 -10.78 -3.30 13.57
C ALA A 256 -10.92 -3.57 15.07
N THR A 257 -11.82 -2.82 15.71
CA THR A 257 -12.06 -2.89 17.18
C THR A 257 -13.37 -3.54 17.55
N GLY A 258 -14.14 -3.98 16.55
CA GLY A 258 -15.41 -4.64 16.75
C GLY A 258 -15.28 -6.16 16.94
N GLU A 259 -16.42 -6.83 16.95
CA GLU A 259 -16.50 -8.27 17.15
C GLU A 259 -15.85 -9.06 15.99
N VAL A 260 -15.28 -10.21 16.35
CA VAL A 260 -14.72 -11.18 15.40
C VAL A 260 -15.40 -12.52 15.58
N VAL A 261 -16.03 -13.03 14.52
CA VAL A 261 -16.68 -14.33 14.51
C VAL A 261 -15.94 -15.26 13.55
N SER A 262 -15.49 -16.42 14.03
CA SER A 262 -14.88 -17.44 13.16
C SER A 262 -15.89 -18.50 12.76
N SER A 263 -15.90 -18.88 11.52
CA SER A 263 -16.74 -19.97 10.98
C SER A 263 -15.91 -20.95 10.16
N ALA A 264 -16.32 -22.21 10.16
CA ALA A 264 -15.71 -23.23 9.34
C ALA A 264 -16.79 -23.92 8.49
N LYS A 265 -16.53 -24.06 7.20
CA LYS A 265 -17.39 -24.75 6.26
C LYS A 265 -16.62 -25.92 5.64
N SER A 266 -17.20 -27.11 5.73
CA SER A 266 -16.68 -28.30 5.07
C SER A 266 -17.49 -28.60 3.82
N ASN A 267 -16.80 -28.85 2.71
CA ASN A 267 -17.39 -29.34 1.46
C ASN A 267 -16.90 -30.78 1.26
N ILE A 268 -17.75 -31.73 1.66
CA ILE A 268 -17.44 -33.12 1.66
C ILE A 268 -17.93 -33.75 0.34
N GLN A 269 -17.04 -34.41 -0.35
CA GLN A 269 -17.38 -35.27 -1.52
C GLN A 269 -17.35 -36.72 -1.10
N THR A 270 -18.45 -37.39 -1.32
CA THR A 270 -18.59 -38.81 -1.03
C THR A 270 -18.65 -39.65 -2.31
N SER A 271 -18.22 -40.87 -2.23
CA SER A 271 -18.36 -41.90 -3.29
C SER A 271 -18.77 -43.22 -2.69
N ILE A 272 -19.52 -44.00 -3.45
CA ILE A 272 -19.92 -45.36 -3.02
C ILE A 272 -18.85 -46.35 -3.45
N VAL A 273 -18.14 -46.95 -2.48
CA VAL A 273 -17.14 -47.96 -2.69
C VAL A 273 -17.63 -49.24 -2.02
N ARG A 274 -17.85 -50.32 -2.79
CA ARG A 274 -18.35 -51.61 -2.29
C ARG A 274 -19.65 -51.50 -1.48
N HIS A 275 -20.61 -50.70 -1.96
CA HIS A 275 -21.90 -50.41 -1.32
C HIS A 275 -21.80 -49.61 0.00
N ILE A 276 -20.63 -49.06 0.34
CA ILE A 276 -20.43 -48.21 1.50
C ILE A 276 -20.13 -46.81 1.01
N GLU A 277 -20.86 -45.82 1.54
CA GLU A 277 -20.55 -44.40 1.29
C GLU A 277 -19.25 -44.04 2.01
N THR A 278 -18.30 -43.57 1.23
CA THR A 278 -16.95 -43.21 1.71
C THR A 278 -16.64 -41.78 1.34
N GLU A 279 -16.12 -41.03 2.29
CA GLU A 279 -15.62 -39.66 2.06
C GLU A 279 -14.35 -39.75 1.20
N VAL A 280 -14.40 -39.11 0.02
CA VAL A 280 -13.29 -39.11 -0.94
C VAL A 280 -12.49 -37.84 -0.84
N ASN A 281 -13.15 -36.71 -0.54
CA ASN A 281 -12.51 -35.41 -0.40
C ASN A 281 -13.28 -34.56 0.62
N ASN A 282 -12.53 -33.78 1.40
CA ASN A 282 -13.09 -32.85 2.36
C ASN A 282 -12.30 -31.54 2.27
N ASN A 283 -12.92 -30.52 1.68
CA ASN A 283 -12.35 -29.20 1.60
C ASN A 283 -12.89 -28.34 2.75
N LEU A 284 -12.08 -28.17 3.77
CA LEU A 284 -12.38 -27.31 4.90
C LEU A 284 -11.94 -25.88 4.59
N THR A 285 -12.89 -24.95 4.58
CA THR A 285 -12.61 -23.50 4.49
C THR A 285 -12.97 -22.86 5.82
N ARG A 286 -12.01 -22.15 6.40
CA ARG A 286 -12.24 -21.34 7.59
C ARG A 286 -12.30 -19.88 7.19
N SER A 287 -13.30 -19.17 7.66
CA SER A 287 -13.47 -17.73 7.41
C SER A 287 -13.74 -16.99 8.71
N TRP A 288 -13.43 -15.71 8.69
CA TRP A 288 -13.59 -14.79 9.81
C TRP A 288 -14.46 -13.63 9.35
N GLU A 289 -15.47 -13.33 10.14
CA GLU A 289 -16.28 -12.14 9.98
C GLU A 289 -15.86 -11.13 11.04
N VAL A 290 -15.50 -9.92 10.58
CA VAL A 290 -14.92 -8.86 11.40
C VAL A 290 -15.73 -7.61 11.26
N ASN A 291 -16.09 -7.01 12.39
CA ASN A 291 -16.67 -5.69 12.45
C ASN A 291 -15.57 -4.63 12.68
N THR A 292 -15.58 -3.55 11.91
CA THR A 292 -14.56 -2.49 12.01
C THR A 292 -14.55 -1.78 13.35
N GLY A 293 -15.66 -1.81 14.07
CA GLY A 293 -15.96 -0.88 15.17
C GLY A 293 -16.56 0.42 14.63
N TYR A 294 -16.68 1.40 15.50
CA TYR A 294 -17.34 2.65 15.20
C TYR A 294 -16.50 3.58 14.33
N ILE A 295 -17.01 3.94 13.16
CA ILE A 295 -16.40 4.85 12.20
C ILE A 295 -16.96 6.25 12.44
N VAL A 296 -16.09 7.22 12.73
CA VAL A 296 -16.49 8.56 13.18
C VAL A 296 -16.52 9.60 12.05
N SER A 297 -15.84 9.36 10.94
CA SER A 297 -15.71 10.34 9.86
C SER A 297 -15.84 9.73 8.47
N ALA A 298 -16.20 10.57 7.49
CA ALA A 298 -16.22 10.17 6.08
C ALA A 298 -14.82 9.82 5.55
N GLN A 299 -13.78 10.45 6.09
CA GLN A 299 -12.40 10.15 5.70
C GLN A 299 -11.98 8.76 6.19
N GLU A 300 -12.35 8.41 7.41
CA GLU A 300 -12.13 7.07 7.96
C GLU A 300 -12.93 6.00 7.20
N GLU A 301 -14.18 6.32 6.83
CA GLU A 301 -14.99 5.46 5.96
C GLU A 301 -14.31 5.18 4.62
N ASN A 302 -13.84 6.22 3.94
CA ASN A 302 -13.12 6.08 2.67
C ASN A 302 -11.84 5.26 2.83
N TRP A 303 -11.13 5.41 3.94
CA TRP A 303 -9.94 4.64 4.23
C TRP A 303 -10.24 3.14 4.44
N TRP A 304 -11.34 2.81 5.14
CA TRP A 304 -11.85 1.43 5.22
C TRP A 304 -12.26 0.87 3.86
N LEU A 305 -12.96 1.65 3.03
CA LEU A 305 -13.32 1.22 1.67
C LEU A 305 -12.08 0.99 0.80
N GLU A 306 -11.05 1.76 1.00
CA GLU A 306 -9.77 1.58 0.33
C GLU A 306 -9.09 0.26 0.76
N PHE A 307 -9.08 -0.06 2.05
CA PHE A 307 -8.63 -1.36 2.55
C PHE A 307 -9.45 -2.50 1.94
N LEU A 308 -10.77 -2.42 1.96
CA LEU A 308 -11.64 -3.46 1.41
C LEU A 308 -11.40 -3.67 -0.10
N GLY A 309 -11.15 -2.60 -0.84
CA GLY A 309 -10.87 -2.64 -2.28
C GLY A 309 -9.44 -2.98 -2.67
N SER A 310 -8.47 -2.93 -1.75
CA SER A 310 -7.07 -3.27 -2.04
C SER A 310 -6.93 -4.74 -2.46
N THR A 311 -6.07 -5.04 -3.40
CA THR A 311 -5.73 -6.42 -3.81
C THR A 311 -4.61 -7.03 -2.95
N ASN A 312 -3.88 -6.20 -2.24
CA ASN A 312 -2.71 -6.58 -1.44
C ASN A 312 -2.97 -6.31 0.05
N LYS A 313 -3.57 -7.30 0.74
CA LYS A 313 -4.04 -7.21 2.12
C LYS A 313 -3.56 -8.39 2.97
N TYR A 314 -3.18 -8.07 4.20
CA TYR A 314 -2.68 -9.05 5.16
C TYR A 314 -3.30 -8.80 6.52
N ILE A 315 -3.57 -9.86 7.27
CA ILE A 315 -3.78 -9.78 8.70
C ILE A 315 -2.44 -9.91 9.41
N LEU A 316 -2.25 -9.14 10.46
CA LEU A 316 -1.06 -9.14 11.28
C LEU A 316 -1.38 -9.76 12.65
N PHE A 317 -0.47 -10.57 13.15
CA PHE A 317 -0.60 -11.23 14.44
C PHE A 317 0.36 -10.61 15.47
N ALA A 318 0.04 -10.77 16.75
CA ALA A 318 0.83 -10.21 17.85
C ALA A 318 2.28 -10.75 17.92
N ASP A 319 2.54 -11.92 17.35
CA ASP A 319 3.88 -12.52 17.23
C ASP A 319 4.72 -11.94 16.08
N GLY A 320 4.19 -10.96 15.36
CA GLY A 320 4.82 -10.35 14.19
C GLY A 320 4.64 -11.15 12.90
N THR A 321 3.93 -12.28 12.92
CA THR A 321 3.59 -13.01 11.70
C THR A 321 2.46 -12.33 10.95
N TYR A 322 2.34 -12.64 9.66
CA TYR A 322 1.28 -12.11 8.80
C TYR A 322 0.77 -13.17 7.83
N ARG A 323 -0.48 -13.03 7.41
CA ARG A 323 -1.07 -13.87 6.37
C ARG A 323 -1.84 -13.05 5.37
N LYS A 324 -1.70 -13.35 4.09
CA LYS A 324 -2.50 -12.75 3.02
C LYS A 324 -3.95 -13.17 3.18
N ILE A 325 -4.86 -12.20 3.05
CA ILE A 325 -6.30 -12.43 3.15
C ILE A 325 -7.01 -12.09 1.85
N ILE A 326 -8.12 -12.80 1.62
CA ILE A 326 -9.07 -12.54 0.55
C ILE A 326 -10.41 -12.19 1.19
N ILE A 327 -10.95 -11.02 0.84
CA ILE A 327 -12.28 -10.62 1.29
C ILE A 327 -13.31 -11.31 0.41
N GLU A 328 -14.22 -12.07 1.03
CA GLU A 328 -15.30 -12.77 0.37
C GLU A 328 -16.48 -11.83 0.10
N GLU A 329 -16.87 -11.11 1.14
CA GLU A 329 -17.99 -10.17 1.11
C GLU A 329 -17.79 -9.08 2.16
N TYR A 330 -18.41 -7.94 1.94
CA TYR A 330 -18.50 -6.88 2.94
C TYR A 330 -19.83 -6.15 2.84
N LYS A 331 -20.28 -5.64 3.97
CA LYS A 331 -21.46 -4.80 4.11
C LYS A 331 -21.03 -3.48 4.73
N ALA A 332 -21.14 -2.42 3.94
CA ALA A 332 -20.84 -1.06 4.37
C ALA A 332 -22.15 -0.28 4.41
N GLU A 333 -22.65 -0.01 5.60
CA GLU A 333 -23.87 0.78 5.80
C GLU A 333 -23.58 1.95 6.73
N ARG A 334 -23.94 3.14 6.31
CA ARG A 334 -23.84 4.33 7.13
C ARG A 334 -25.12 5.14 7.05
N THR A 335 -25.61 5.58 8.21
CA THR A 335 -26.67 6.60 8.29
C THR A 335 -26.04 7.97 8.56
N HIS A 336 -26.51 9.01 7.88
CA HIS A 336 -25.92 10.36 7.98
C HIS A 336 -25.92 10.97 9.39
N GLN A 337 -26.73 10.44 10.31
CA GLN A 337 -26.93 11.02 11.66
C GLN A 337 -26.15 10.29 12.77
N LEU A 338 -25.78 9.05 12.54
CA LEU A 338 -25.08 8.22 13.52
C LEU A 338 -23.90 7.60 12.77
N GLY A 339 -22.72 7.61 13.32
CA GLY A 339 -21.59 6.88 12.75
C GLY A 339 -22.01 5.43 12.39
N GLY A 340 -21.23 4.82 11.53
CA GLY A 340 -21.49 3.46 11.04
C GLY A 340 -20.42 2.49 11.48
N SER A 341 -20.61 1.23 11.17
CA SER A 341 -19.56 0.22 11.19
C SER A 341 -19.67 -0.62 9.92
N PHE A 342 -18.57 -1.16 9.47
CA PHE A 342 -18.54 -2.12 8.37
C PHE A 342 -18.35 -3.52 8.94
N THR A 343 -18.96 -4.49 8.30
CA THR A 343 -18.70 -5.89 8.56
C THR A 343 -18.19 -6.52 7.29
N PHE A 344 -17.08 -7.23 7.37
CA PHE A 344 -16.50 -7.94 6.23
C PHE A 344 -16.07 -9.33 6.64
N LYS A 345 -16.12 -10.24 5.66
CA LYS A 345 -15.74 -11.62 5.83
C LYS A 345 -14.52 -11.93 4.97
N TYR A 346 -13.54 -12.60 5.56
CA TYR A 346 -12.33 -12.97 4.86
C TYR A 346 -11.91 -14.42 5.16
N HIS A 347 -11.09 -14.96 4.28
CA HIS A 347 -10.32 -16.19 4.51
C HIS A 347 -8.85 -15.97 4.15
N PHE A 348 -8.00 -16.89 4.56
CA PHE A 348 -6.58 -16.84 4.16
C PHE A 348 -6.43 -17.23 2.70
N ALA A 349 -5.55 -16.51 1.97
CA ALA A 349 -5.24 -16.82 0.58
C ALA A 349 -4.58 -18.21 0.43
N GLU A 350 -3.88 -18.67 1.46
CA GLU A 350 -3.30 -20.01 1.50
C GLU A 350 -4.37 -21.04 1.87
N PRO A 351 -4.54 -22.09 1.07
CA PRO A 351 -5.50 -23.15 1.37
C PRO A 351 -5.11 -23.86 2.66
N MET A 352 -6.09 -24.17 3.51
CA MET A 352 -5.85 -25.07 4.64
C MET A 352 -5.56 -26.46 4.09
N VAL A 353 -4.34 -26.95 4.32
CA VAL A 353 -3.95 -28.29 3.92
C VAL A 353 -4.68 -29.29 4.83
N SER A 354 -5.73 -29.92 4.32
CA SER A 354 -6.62 -30.78 5.09
C SER A 354 -6.02 -32.13 5.52
N ARG A 355 -4.80 -32.46 5.12
CA ARG A 355 -4.23 -33.81 5.30
C ARG A 355 -3.04 -33.88 6.26
N HIS A 356 -2.58 -32.80 6.83
CA HIS A 356 -1.55 -32.88 7.86
C HIS A 356 -2.07 -32.19 9.12
N PHE A 357 -1.98 -32.91 10.22
CA PHE A 357 -2.26 -32.35 11.55
C PHE A 357 -1.47 -31.05 11.65
N PRO A 358 -2.13 -29.90 11.85
CA PRO A 358 -1.40 -28.68 12.15
C PRO A 358 -0.49 -28.98 13.34
N LYS A 359 0.75 -28.55 13.28
CA LYS A 359 1.62 -28.59 14.47
C LYS A 359 0.82 -27.89 15.57
N LEU A 360 0.68 -28.50 16.73
CA LEU A 360 -0.10 -27.99 17.86
C LEU A 360 0.22 -26.51 18.18
N ALA A 361 1.44 -26.06 17.87
CA ALA A 361 1.88 -24.67 17.99
C ALA A 361 1.11 -23.67 17.07
N GLU A 362 0.48 -24.11 15.98
CA GLU A 362 -0.30 -23.25 15.10
C GLU A 362 -1.73 -23.03 15.60
N LEU A 363 -2.20 -23.87 16.51
CA LEU A 363 -3.54 -23.75 17.11
C LEU A 363 -3.56 -22.83 18.33
N ASP A 364 -2.41 -22.59 18.97
CA ASP A 364 -2.31 -21.76 20.17
C ASP A 364 -2.20 -20.24 19.88
N THR A 365 -2.05 -19.84 18.62
CA THR A 365 -1.96 -18.42 18.23
C THR A 365 -3.31 -17.71 18.13
N TYR A 366 -4.40 -18.39 18.50
CA TYR A 366 -5.76 -17.84 18.49
C TYR A 366 -6.33 -17.59 19.91
N LYS A 367 -5.48 -17.40 20.90
CA LYS A 367 -5.90 -16.96 22.23
C LYS A 367 -5.83 -15.46 22.39
#